data_5378df9a6f234b405aa70ffd27960dd1
#
_entry.id   5378df9a6f234b405aa70ffd27960dd1
#
_cell.length_a   1.000
_cell.length_b   1.000
_cell.length_c   1.000
_cell.angle_alpha   90.00
_cell.angle_beta   90.00
_cell.angle_gamma   90.00
#
_symmetry.space_group_name_H-M   'P 1'
#
loop_
_entity.id
_entity.type
_entity.pdbx_description
1 polymer ?
#
loop_
_entity_poly.entity_id
_entity_poly.type
_entity_poly.pdbx_seq_one_letter_code
_entity_poly.pdbx_strand_id
1 'polypeptide(L)'
;MENDELRKNNKKKLFFLVLTLVMCLGITLGAIYFIYTFRDTRENTLESGLVSINYTEGSENIVINNAVPVIDEVGLTNAPYTFTVQNTSAVPINVRIQVIPEANNTIPLGAVRYGLYIDDELIQLDNISTLDDNTLYLLENFAVNDTINAKLVFWIDYYYDTPNQVFSAKIKVTGESFDIIAE
;
A
#
# COMPACT_ATOMS: atom_id res chain seq x y z
N MET A 1 -10.76 14.86 -65.64
CA MET A 1 -9.62 14.01 -65.10
C MET A 1 -8.98 14.65 -63.89
N GLU A 2 -8.71 15.91 -63.79
CA GLU A 2 -8.04 16.61 -62.69
C GLU A 2 -8.85 16.57 -61.40
N ASN A 3 -10.17 16.69 -61.43
CA ASN A 3 -11.04 16.62 -60.21
C ASN A 3 -11.14 15.23 -59.57
N ASP A 4 -10.92 14.16 -60.30
CA ASP A 4 -10.98 12.80 -59.78
C ASP A 4 -9.67 12.40 -59.07
N GLU A 5 -8.54 12.91 -59.53
CA GLU A 5 -7.25 12.72 -58.86
C GLU A 5 -7.19 13.49 -57.54
N LEU A 6 -7.71 14.73 -57.51
CA LEU A 6 -7.82 15.51 -56.26
C LEU A 6 -8.71 14.83 -55.20
N ARG A 7 -9.86 14.29 -55.64
CA ARG A 7 -10.76 13.52 -54.77
C ARG A 7 -10.11 12.25 -54.23
N LYS A 8 -9.35 11.55 -55.07
CA LYS A 8 -8.64 10.30 -54.66
C LYS A 8 -7.51 10.60 -53.69
N ASN A 9 -6.82 11.72 -53.86
CA ASN A 9 -5.74 12.16 -52.98
C ASN A 9 -6.28 12.61 -51.58
N ASN A 10 -7.40 13.32 -51.57
CA ASN A 10 -8.05 13.73 -50.32
C ASN A 10 -8.62 12.54 -49.56
N LYS A 11 -9.15 11.52 -50.22
CA LYS A 11 -9.59 10.27 -49.55
C LYS A 11 -8.42 9.51 -48.92
N LYS A 12 -7.25 9.46 -49.57
CA LYS A 12 -6.04 8.84 -48.99
C LYS A 12 -5.54 9.63 -47.79
N LYS A 13 -5.50 10.97 -47.87
CA LYS A 13 -5.11 11.83 -46.75
C LYS A 13 -6.06 11.65 -45.55
N LEU A 14 -7.37 11.61 -45.81
CA LEU A 14 -8.37 11.37 -44.76
C LEU A 14 -8.19 9.97 -44.11
N PHE A 15 -7.95 8.95 -44.94
CA PHE A 15 -7.71 7.61 -44.45
C PHE A 15 -6.47 7.54 -43.53
N PHE A 16 -5.35 8.16 -43.94
CA PHE A 16 -4.14 8.21 -43.10
C PHE A 16 -4.37 8.99 -41.79
N LEU A 17 -5.13 10.08 -41.85
CA LEU A 17 -5.46 10.90 -40.69
C LEU A 17 -6.29 10.10 -39.68
N VAL A 18 -7.32 9.37 -40.13
CA VAL A 18 -8.13 8.50 -39.30
C VAL A 18 -7.31 7.36 -38.72
N LEU A 19 -6.45 6.74 -39.53
CA LEU A 19 -5.56 5.66 -39.07
C LEU A 19 -4.61 6.13 -37.95
N THR A 20 -4.01 7.32 -38.14
CA THR A 20 -3.12 7.92 -37.12
C THR A 20 -3.89 8.20 -35.81
N LEU A 21 -5.12 8.73 -35.94
CA LEU A 21 -5.97 9.01 -34.77
C LEU A 21 -6.29 7.73 -33.99
N VAL A 22 -6.64 6.65 -34.69
CA VAL A 22 -6.93 5.34 -34.08
C VAL A 22 -5.68 4.76 -33.38
N MET A 23 -4.50 4.89 -34.00
CA MET A 23 -3.24 4.44 -33.39
C MET A 23 -2.90 5.25 -32.11
N CYS A 24 -3.07 6.58 -32.16
CA CYS A 24 -2.85 7.43 -30.99
C CYS A 24 -3.82 7.06 -29.84
N LEU A 25 -5.10 6.82 -30.14
CA LEU A 25 -6.08 6.35 -29.16
C LEU A 25 -5.71 4.98 -28.56
N GLY A 26 -5.23 4.06 -29.40
CA GLY A 26 -4.78 2.74 -28.93
C GLY A 26 -3.57 2.82 -27.99
N ILE A 27 -2.60 3.69 -28.29
CA ILE A 27 -1.41 3.91 -27.46
C ILE A 27 -1.81 4.53 -26.10
N THR A 28 -2.70 5.55 -26.12
CA THR A 28 -3.14 6.21 -24.89
C THR A 28 -3.96 5.28 -23.99
N LEU A 29 -4.88 4.49 -24.56
CA LEU A 29 -5.64 3.50 -23.79
C LEU A 29 -4.73 2.38 -23.26
N GLY A 30 -3.75 1.93 -24.04
CA GLY A 30 -2.75 0.95 -23.62
C GLY A 30 -1.87 1.47 -22.49
N ALA A 31 -1.44 2.73 -22.55
CA ALA A 31 -0.66 3.36 -21.49
C ALA A 31 -1.48 3.52 -20.18
N ILE A 32 -2.75 3.92 -20.30
CA ILE A 32 -3.66 4.01 -19.14
C ILE A 32 -3.90 2.64 -18.53
N TYR A 33 -4.16 1.61 -19.34
CA TYR A 33 -4.32 0.23 -18.88
C TYR A 33 -3.04 -0.29 -18.20
N PHE A 34 -1.88 -0.02 -18.79
CA PHE A 34 -0.58 -0.37 -18.23
C PHE A 34 -0.36 0.29 -16.85
N ILE A 35 -0.60 1.61 -16.75
CA ILE A 35 -0.49 2.35 -15.48
C ILE A 35 -1.49 1.81 -14.44
N TYR A 36 -2.70 1.44 -14.85
CA TYR A 36 -3.73 0.91 -13.95
C TYR A 36 -3.36 -0.49 -13.45
N THR A 37 -2.84 -1.35 -14.33
CA THR A 37 -2.47 -2.74 -13.99
C THR A 37 -1.16 -2.82 -13.19
N PHE A 38 -0.21 -1.89 -13.40
CA PHE A 38 1.05 -1.83 -12.65
C PHE A 38 0.97 -1.00 -11.36
N ARG A 39 -0.16 -0.38 -11.08
CA ARG A 39 -0.35 0.39 -9.85
C ARG A 39 -0.60 -0.49 -8.63
N ASP A 40 -1.02 -1.73 -8.82
CA ASP A 40 -1.42 -2.64 -7.75
C ASP A 40 -0.29 -3.50 -7.16
N THR A 41 0.90 -3.45 -7.74
CA THR A 41 2.08 -4.14 -7.18
C THR A 41 3.19 -3.13 -6.93
N ARG A 42 3.16 -2.45 -5.80
CA ARG A 42 4.31 -1.69 -5.33
C ARG A 42 5.26 -2.65 -4.61
N GLU A 43 6.15 -3.25 -5.35
CA GLU A 43 7.35 -3.84 -4.77
C GLU A 43 8.31 -2.69 -4.42
N ASN A 44 8.40 -2.37 -3.15
CA ASN A 44 9.41 -1.45 -2.64
C ASN A 44 10.62 -2.27 -2.18
N THR A 45 11.64 -2.35 -3.01
CA THR A 45 12.93 -2.94 -2.62
C THR A 45 13.81 -1.82 -2.08
N LEU A 46 14.08 -1.84 -0.79
CA LEU A 46 15.07 -0.98 -0.15
C LEU A 46 16.40 -1.74 -0.07
N GLU A 47 17.35 -1.38 -0.93
CA GLU A 47 18.71 -1.91 -0.87
C GLU A 47 19.62 -0.89 -0.18
N SER A 48 20.13 -1.23 1.00
CA SER A 48 21.21 -0.52 1.68
C SER A 48 22.32 -1.51 1.99
N GLY A 49 23.22 -1.69 1.04
CA GLY A 49 24.43 -2.50 1.21
C GLY A 49 24.22 -3.97 1.58
N LEU A 50 23.99 -4.29 2.84
CA LEU A 50 23.77 -5.66 3.35
C LEU A 50 22.31 -5.98 3.64
N VAL A 51 21.44 -4.96 3.66
CA VAL A 51 20.02 -5.11 4.03
C VAL A 51 19.15 -4.97 2.79
N SER A 52 18.35 -5.99 2.51
CA SER A 52 17.36 -6.01 1.43
C SER A 52 16.06 -6.61 1.95
N ILE A 53 14.94 -5.89 1.76
CA ILE A 53 13.59 -6.32 2.15
C ILE A 53 12.70 -6.27 0.93
N ASN A 54 11.95 -7.31 0.69
CA ASN A 54 10.84 -7.29 -0.24
C ASN A 54 9.54 -7.05 0.55
N TYR A 55 8.84 -5.97 0.23
CA TYR A 55 7.55 -5.60 0.82
C TYR A 55 6.49 -5.58 -0.29
N THR A 56 5.46 -6.39 -0.12
CA THR A 56 4.35 -6.49 -1.08
C THR A 56 3.04 -6.16 -0.39
N GLU A 57 2.35 -5.14 -0.88
CA GLU A 57 1.00 -4.78 -0.45
C GLU A 57 -0.03 -5.66 -1.18
N GLY A 58 -0.91 -6.30 -0.41
CA GLY A 58 -1.94 -7.19 -0.95
C GLY A 58 -3.33 -6.57 -1.07
N SER A 59 -3.57 -5.37 -0.54
CA SER A 59 -4.88 -4.75 -0.47
C SER A 59 -4.86 -3.24 -0.61
N GLU A 60 -6.05 -2.66 -0.62
CA GLU A 60 -6.31 -1.23 -0.79
C GLU A 60 -5.66 -0.36 0.31
N ASN A 61 -5.68 0.95 0.09
CA ASN A 61 -5.17 1.94 1.06
C ASN A 61 -5.91 1.82 2.40
N ILE A 62 -5.19 2.08 3.50
CA ILE A 62 -5.80 2.21 4.83
C ILE A 62 -6.58 3.53 4.85
N VAL A 63 -7.89 3.45 4.71
CA VAL A 63 -8.79 4.61 4.75
C VAL A 63 -10.05 4.26 5.53
N ILE A 64 -10.34 5.04 6.57
CA ILE A 64 -11.61 5.00 7.29
C ILE A 64 -12.36 6.29 6.99
N ASN A 65 -13.51 6.18 6.33
CA ASN A 65 -14.40 7.30 6.05
C ASN A 65 -15.76 7.07 6.71
N ASN A 66 -16.23 8.02 7.48
CA ASN A 66 -17.57 7.98 8.09
C ASN A 66 -17.88 6.65 8.81
N ALA A 67 -16.86 6.01 9.40
CA ALA A 67 -17.07 4.76 10.11
C ALA A 67 -17.90 4.99 11.36
N VAL A 68 -18.80 4.05 11.64
CA VAL A 68 -19.56 4.01 12.89
C VAL A 68 -18.64 3.48 13.98
N PRO A 69 -18.57 4.15 15.16
CA PRO A 69 -17.84 3.62 16.32
C PRO A 69 -18.35 2.24 16.73
N VAL A 70 -17.44 1.30 16.97
CA VAL A 70 -17.79 -0.08 17.32
C VAL A 70 -16.87 -0.62 18.41
N ILE A 71 -17.35 -1.63 19.13
CA ILE A 71 -16.52 -2.38 20.10
C ILE A 71 -15.51 -3.25 19.37
N ASP A 72 -14.47 -3.69 20.08
CA ASP A 72 -13.32 -4.43 19.50
C ASP A 72 -13.77 -5.70 18.77
N GLU A 73 -14.68 -6.48 19.33
CA GLU A 73 -15.16 -7.73 18.72
C GLU A 73 -15.79 -7.51 17.35
N VAL A 74 -16.46 -6.37 17.16
CA VAL A 74 -17.03 -5.99 15.85
C VAL A 74 -15.95 -5.39 14.96
N GLY A 75 -15.09 -4.53 15.49
CA GLY A 75 -14.00 -3.89 14.76
C GLY A 75 -13.04 -4.90 14.12
N LEU A 76 -12.70 -5.97 14.82
CA LEU A 76 -11.84 -7.05 14.33
C LEU A 76 -12.44 -7.83 13.14
N THR A 77 -13.73 -7.66 12.84
CA THR A 77 -14.38 -8.27 11.66
C THR A 77 -14.31 -7.40 10.40
N ASN A 78 -13.79 -6.19 10.49
CA ASN A 78 -13.62 -5.31 9.34
C ASN A 78 -12.68 -5.93 8.30
N ALA A 79 -12.77 -5.44 7.06
CA ALA A 79 -11.86 -5.85 6.00
C ALA A 79 -10.41 -5.51 6.38
N PRO A 80 -9.49 -6.47 6.37
CA PRO A 80 -8.11 -6.22 6.75
C PRO A 80 -7.32 -5.57 5.61
N TYR A 81 -6.39 -4.70 5.97
CA TYR A 81 -5.27 -4.35 5.12
C TYR A 81 -4.19 -5.42 5.26
N THR A 82 -3.80 -6.03 4.16
CA THR A 82 -2.84 -7.15 4.15
C THR A 82 -1.54 -6.77 3.47
N PHE A 83 -0.43 -7.29 3.98
CA PHE A 83 0.87 -7.13 3.36
C PHE A 83 1.80 -8.29 3.75
N THR A 84 2.85 -8.46 2.96
CA THR A 84 3.88 -9.48 3.17
C THR A 84 5.25 -8.80 3.29
N VAL A 85 6.08 -9.25 4.21
CA VAL A 85 7.46 -8.81 4.37
C VAL A 85 8.38 -10.01 4.28
N GLN A 86 9.38 -9.95 3.39
CA GLN A 86 10.38 -10.99 3.20
C GLN A 86 11.78 -10.42 3.40
N ASN A 87 12.61 -11.10 4.16
CA ASN A 87 14.04 -10.80 4.23
C ASN A 87 14.75 -11.38 3.01
N THR A 88 15.17 -10.53 2.09
CA THR A 88 15.96 -10.90 0.92
C THR A 88 17.44 -10.58 1.08
N SER A 89 17.87 -10.20 2.29
CA SER A 89 19.25 -9.94 2.64
C SER A 89 20.08 -11.22 2.67
N ALA A 90 21.41 -11.09 2.63
CA ALA A 90 22.32 -12.20 2.84
C ALA A 90 22.55 -12.56 4.33
N VAL A 91 22.01 -11.76 5.24
CA VAL A 91 22.17 -11.89 6.70
C VAL A 91 20.84 -11.70 7.40
N PRO A 92 20.68 -12.20 8.63
CA PRO A 92 19.53 -11.84 9.47
C PRO A 92 19.50 -10.32 9.72
N ILE A 93 18.30 -9.76 9.82
CA ILE A 93 18.08 -8.33 10.00
C ILE A 93 17.02 -8.08 11.08
N ASN A 94 16.99 -6.86 11.61
CA ASN A 94 15.85 -6.37 12.35
C ASN A 94 14.90 -5.65 11.39
N VAL A 95 13.61 -5.92 11.51
CA VAL A 95 12.58 -5.28 10.67
C VAL A 95 11.61 -4.52 11.55
N ARG A 96 11.46 -3.23 11.26
CA ARG A 96 10.48 -2.35 11.92
C ARG A 96 9.32 -2.08 10.98
N ILE A 97 8.11 -2.36 11.44
CA ILE A 97 6.86 -2.07 10.75
C ILE A 97 6.20 -0.90 11.47
N GLN A 98 5.95 0.18 10.74
CA GLN A 98 5.35 1.42 11.26
C GLN A 98 4.06 1.74 10.53
N VAL A 99 3.09 2.32 11.23
CA VAL A 99 1.92 2.97 10.64
C VAL A 99 2.15 4.47 10.63
N ILE A 100 2.10 5.08 9.45
CA ILE A 100 2.34 6.51 9.28
C ILE A 100 1.01 7.19 8.95
N PRO A 101 0.35 7.86 9.92
CA PRO A 101 -0.87 8.62 9.67
C PRO A 101 -0.62 9.72 8.65
N GLU A 102 -1.57 9.94 7.74
CA GLU A 102 -1.47 11.00 6.75
C GLU A 102 -1.90 12.36 7.33
N ALA A 103 -1.38 13.45 6.74
CA ALA A 103 -1.59 14.81 7.24
C ALA A 103 -3.06 15.31 7.11
N ASN A 104 -3.87 14.65 6.28
CA ASN A 104 -5.27 14.99 6.05
C ASN A 104 -6.25 14.36 7.06
N ASN A 105 -5.75 13.65 8.06
CA ASN A 105 -6.57 13.05 9.09
C ASN A 105 -7.30 14.11 9.91
N THR A 106 -8.60 13.90 10.10
CA THR A 106 -9.44 14.73 10.95
C THR A 106 -9.83 14.02 12.25
N ILE A 107 -9.69 12.69 12.29
CA ILE A 107 -9.89 11.86 13.47
C ILE A 107 -8.67 11.94 14.37
N PRO A 108 -8.80 12.16 15.68
CA PRO A 108 -7.70 12.03 16.62
C PRO A 108 -7.18 10.59 16.66
N LEU A 109 -5.86 10.40 16.68
CA LEU A 109 -5.25 9.07 16.72
C LEU A 109 -5.72 8.23 17.91
N GLY A 110 -6.08 8.88 19.02
CA GLY A 110 -6.66 8.25 20.20
C GLY A 110 -8.06 7.62 19.99
N ALA A 111 -8.74 7.96 18.90
CA ALA A 111 -10.02 7.35 18.54
C ALA A 111 -9.87 6.17 17.57
N VAL A 112 -8.68 5.93 17.04
CA VAL A 112 -8.45 4.87 16.07
C VAL A 112 -7.83 3.67 16.77
N ARG A 113 -8.57 2.56 16.80
CA ARG A 113 -8.10 1.27 17.29
C ARG A 113 -7.61 0.41 16.15
N TYR A 114 -6.71 -0.51 16.44
CA TYR A 114 -6.20 -1.46 15.45
C TYR A 114 -6.01 -2.85 16.06
N GLY A 115 -6.09 -3.87 15.20
CA GLY A 115 -5.67 -5.24 15.46
C GLY A 115 -4.60 -5.64 14.46
N LEU A 116 -3.44 -6.07 14.95
CA LEU A 116 -2.35 -6.60 14.14
C LEU A 116 -2.31 -8.12 14.24
N TYR A 117 -2.36 -8.77 13.11
CA TYR A 117 -2.15 -10.21 12.97
C TYR A 117 -0.84 -10.47 12.22
N ILE A 118 -0.07 -11.43 12.71
CA ILE A 118 1.09 -11.99 12.02
C ILE A 118 0.82 -13.48 11.82
N ASP A 119 0.87 -13.95 10.59
CA ASP A 119 0.60 -15.35 10.20
C ASP A 119 -0.71 -15.88 10.81
N ASP A 120 -1.76 -15.05 10.74
CA ASP A 120 -3.11 -15.29 11.26
C ASP A 120 -3.27 -15.28 12.80
N GLU A 121 -2.23 -15.04 13.56
CA GLU A 121 -2.29 -14.86 15.00
C GLU A 121 -2.46 -13.38 15.37
N LEU A 122 -3.43 -13.05 16.26
CA LEU A 122 -3.59 -11.69 16.78
C LEU A 122 -2.47 -11.39 17.78
N ILE A 123 -1.52 -10.55 17.36
CA ILE A 123 -0.34 -10.20 18.15
C ILE A 123 -0.58 -8.97 19.00
N GLN A 124 -1.35 -8.02 18.48
CA GLN A 124 -1.56 -6.75 19.17
C GLN A 124 -2.97 -6.20 18.91
N LEU A 125 -3.56 -5.66 19.97
CA LEU A 125 -4.86 -5.01 19.97
C LEU A 125 -4.76 -3.76 20.84
N ASP A 126 -4.74 -2.59 20.23
CA ASP A 126 -4.56 -1.33 20.95
C ASP A 126 -5.08 -0.13 20.14
N ASN A 127 -4.65 1.03 20.55
CA ASN A 127 -4.96 2.33 19.96
C ASN A 127 -3.72 2.90 19.26
N ILE A 128 -3.88 3.55 18.12
CA ILE A 128 -2.73 4.10 17.37
C ILE A 128 -1.94 5.13 18.20
N SER A 129 -2.60 5.87 19.07
CA SER A 129 -1.93 6.88 19.91
C SER A 129 -0.97 6.30 20.96
N THR A 130 -1.05 4.99 21.24
CA THR A 130 -0.15 4.32 22.21
C THR A 130 1.15 3.84 21.57
N LEU A 131 1.24 3.89 20.23
CA LEU A 131 2.42 3.42 19.50
C LEU A 131 3.63 4.32 19.74
N ASP A 132 4.74 3.73 20.18
CA ASP A 132 6.02 4.41 20.27
C ASP A 132 6.62 4.57 18.86
N ASP A 133 6.93 5.80 18.46
CA ASP A 133 7.42 6.16 17.11
C ASP A 133 6.58 5.53 15.98
N ASN A 134 5.26 5.43 16.17
CA ASN A 134 4.33 4.77 15.25
C ASN A 134 4.69 3.31 14.94
N THR A 135 5.48 2.65 15.75
CA THR A 135 5.93 1.27 15.55
C THR A 135 4.82 0.29 15.93
N LEU A 136 4.29 -0.40 14.93
CA LEU A 136 3.32 -1.49 15.08
C LEU A 136 4.00 -2.76 15.55
N TYR A 137 5.13 -3.10 14.97
CA TYR A 137 5.82 -4.35 15.23
C TYR A 137 7.32 -4.23 14.95
N LEU A 138 8.11 -4.88 15.81
CA LEU A 138 9.55 -5.03 15.64
C LEU A 138 9.87 -6.53 15.59
N LEU A 139 10.38 -6.98 14.43
CA LEU A 139 10.97 -8.30 14.27
C LEU A 139 12.47 -8.21 14.54
N GLU A 140 12.91 -8.93 15.54
CA GLU A 140 14.34 -9.06 15.83
C GLU A 140 14.87 -10.35 15.21
N ASN A 141 16.08 -10.27 14.64
CA ASN A 141 16.78 -11.42 14.06
C ASN A 141 15.95 -12.18 13.00
N PHE A 142 15.27 -11.42 12.13
CA PHE A 142 14.48 -11.97 11.04
C PHE A 142 15.39 -12.70 10.06
N ALA A 143 15.25 -14.02 9.98
CA ALA A 143 16.19 -14.88 9.28
C ALA A 143 16.19 -14.66 7.75
N VAL A 144 17.28 -15.04 7.10
CA VAL A 144 17.42 -14.94 5.63
C VAL A 144 16.33 -15.78 4.95
N ASN A 145 15.66 -15.18 3.96
CA ASN A 145 14.54 -15.75 3.21
C ASN A 145 13.25 -15.99 4.01
N ASP A 146 13.21 -15.65 5.29
CA ASP A 146 11.96 -15.72 6.04
C ASP A 146 10.95 -14.71 5.51
N THR A 147 9.68 -15.07 5.65
CA THR A 147 8.55 -14.29 5.19
C THR A 147 7.49 -14.26 6.29
N ILE A 148 6.91 -13.09 6.54
CA ILE A 148 5.72 -12.93 7.38
C ILE A 148 4.56 -12.38 6.57
N ASN A 149 3.36 -12.84 6.89
CA ASN A 149 2.11 -12.31 6.35
C ASN A 149 1.41 -11.51 7.45
N ALA A 150 1.26 -10.21 7.23
CA ALA A 150 0.65 -9.32 8.19
C ALA A 150 -0.76 -8.91 7.75
N LYS A 151 -1.66 -8.77 8.71
CA LYS A 151 -3.00 -8.22 8.53
C LYS A 151 -3.23 -7.15 9.57
N LEU A 152 -3.68 -5.99 9.12
CA LEU A 152 -4.08 -4.86 9.96
C LEU A 152 -5.56 -4.59 9.77
N VAL A 153 -6.27 -4.51 10.87
CA VAL A 153 -7.68 -4.13 10.91
C VAL A 153 -7.80 -2.84 11.70
N PHE A 154 -8.59 -1.90 11.21
CA PHE A 154 -8.79 -0.61 11.87
C PHE A 154 -10.28 -0.35 12.09
N TRP A 155 -10.60 0.34 13.18
CA TRP A 155 -11.95 0.84 13.48
C TRP A 155 -11.91 2.04 14.40
N ILE A 156 -13.07 2.68 14.57
CA ILE A 156 -13.24 3.78 15.52
C ILE A 156 -13.70 3.22 16.86
N ASP A 157 -13.04 3.66 17.92
CA ASP A 157 -13.37 3.28 19.29
C ASP A 157 -14.84 3.61 19.60
N TYR A 158 -15.55 2.67 20.23
CA TYR A 158 -16.97 2.79 20.60
C TYR A 158 -17.30 4.06 21.41
N TYR A 159 -16.35 4.50 22.23
CA TYR A 159 -16.53 5.69 23.08
C TYR A 159 -16.28 7.01 22.36
N TYR A 160 -15.97 6.96 21.07
CA TYR A 160 -15.68 8.15 20.27
C TYR A 160 -16.83 8.44 19.30
N ASP A 161 -17.55 9.54 19.54
CA ASP A 161 -18.71 9.96 18.73
C ASP A 161 -18.42 11.27 18.00
N THR A 162 -17.86 11.18 16.79
CA THR A 162 -17.75 12.32 15.87
C THR A 162 -18.02 11.88 14.44
N PRO A 163 -19.13 12.31 13.85
CA PRO A 163 -19.47 12.01 12.47
C PRO A 163 -18.57 12.78 11.49
N ASN A 164 -18.48 12.28 10.26
CA ASN A 164 -17.81 12.91 9.11
C ASN A 164 -16.30 13.11 9.25
N GLN A 165 -15.62 12.22 9.92
CA GLN A 165 -14.16 12.27 10.04
C GLN A 165 -13.48 11.22 9.17
N VAL A 166 -12.23 11.51 8.84
CA VAL A 166 -11.40 10.67 7.98
C VAL A 166 -10.13 10.30 8.72
N PHE A 167 -9.76 9.02 8.65
CA PHE A 167 -8.44 8.53 8.99
C PHE A 167 -7.85 7.85 7.76
N SER A 168 -6.60 8.17 7.44
CA SER A 168 -5.80 7.47 6.44
C SER A 168 -4.36 7.31 6.93
N ALA A 169 -3.73 6.21 6.55
CA ALA A 169 -2.38 5.88 6.94
C ALA A 169 -1.67 5.09 5.85
N LYS A 170 -0.34 5.01 5.96
CA LYS A 170 0.53 4.17 5.15
C LYS A 170 1.35 3.27 6.05
N ILE A 171 1.68 2.08 5.56
CA ILE A 171 2.65 1.22 6.20
C ILE A 171 4.04 1.58 5.70
N LYS A 172 4.97 1.68 6.62
CA LYS A 172 6.39 1.83 6.33
C LYS A 172 7.13 0.67 6.95
N VAL A 173 7.89 -0.05 6.14
CA VAL A 173 8.76 -1.14 6.57
C VAL A 173 10.20 -0.72 6.40
N THR A 174 11.00 -0.87 7.46
CA THR A 174 12.44 -0.57 7.44
C THR A 174 13.21 -1.75 8.00
N GLY A 175 14.33 -2.10 7.37
CA GLY A 175 15.26 -3.11 7.86
C GLY A 175 16.56 -2.47 8.32
N GLU A 176 17.10 -3.00 9.38
CA GLU A 176 18.39 -2.59 9.93
C GLU A 176 19.29 -3.83 10.07
N SER A 177 20.57 -3.71 9.70
CA SER A 177 21.53 -4.78 9.91
C SER A 177 21.69 -5.05 11.41
N PHE A 178 21.83 -6.31 11.77
CA PHE A 178 22.22 -6.68 13.12
C PHE A 178 23.68 -6.24 13.32
N ASP A 179 23.93 -5.23 14.14
CA ASP A 179 25.28 -4.94 14.59
C ASP A 179 25.72 -6.08 15.53
N ILE A 180 26.45 -7.04 14.99
CA ILE A 180 27.18 -7.99 15.82
C ILE A 180 28.27 -7.17 16.50
N ILE A 181 28.00 -6.65 17.69
CA ILE A 181 29.07 -6.15 18.55
C ILE A 181 29.91 -7.37 18.89
N ALA A 182 31.03 -7.52 18.15
CA ALA A 182 32.03 -8.52 18.49
C ALA A 182 32.63 -8.13 19.86
N GLU A 183 32.30 -8.87 20.91
CA GLU A 183 33.00 -8.82 22.20
C GLU A 183 34.43 -9.37 22.05
#